data_fcdeb20cb842c0706847af4f73858b42
#
_entry.id   fcdeb20cb842c0706847af4f73858b42
#
_cell.length_a   1.000
_cell.length_b   1.000
_cell.length_c   1.000
_cell.angle_alpha   90.00
_cell.angle_beta   90.00
_cell.angle_gamma   90.00
#
_symmetry.space_group_name_H-M   'P 1'
#
loop_
_entity.id
_entity.type
_entity.pdbx_description
1 polymer ?
#
loop_
_entity_poly.entity_id
_entity_poly.type
_entity_poly.pdbx_seq_one_letter_code
_entity_poly.pdbx_strand_id
1 'polypeptide(L)'
;MAKKKTSDALKIIDRMVGDDAELRAMIDEGRANAEIAQLIHDARTRAGLTQKELAELIGTGQPTIARLEDADYEGHSLTMLRRIAAALHLRLEMRLIPDQEAA
;
A
#
# COMPACT_ATOMS: atom_id res chain seq x y z
N MET A 1 -0.49 -21.61 0.62
CA MET A 1 0.74 -21.80 1.40
C MET A 1 1.24 -20.48 1.96
N ALA A 2 1.58 -19.51 1.10
CA ALA A 2 2.04 -18.21 1.56
C ALA A 2 1.03 -17.48 2.43
N LYS A 3 -0.25 -17.55 2.08
CA LYS A 3 -1.33 -16.94 2.86
C LYS A 3 -1.42 -17.52 4.26
N LYS A 4 -1.23 -18.83 4.40
CA LYS A 4 -1.28 -19.52 5.68
C LYS A 4 -0.15 -19.07 6.61
N LYS A 5 1.07 -18.95 6.06
CA LYS A 5 2.21 -18.46 6.82
C LYS A 5 2.02 -17.03 7.27
N THR A 6 1.48 -16.19 6.39
CA THR A 6 1.20 -14.79 6.70
C THR A 6 0.18 -14.67 7.83
N SER A 7 -0.87 -15.49 7.80
CA SER A 7 -1.88 -15.51 8.86
C SER A 7 -1.30 -15.94 10.19
N ASP A 8 -0.43 -16.94 10.20
CA ASP A 8 0.22 -17.41 11.42
C ASP A 8 1.15 -16.36 12.01
N ALA A 9 1.90 -15.66 11.14
CA ALA A 9 2.77 -14.58 11.57
C ALA A 9 1.97 -13.44 12.20
N LEU A 10 0.83 -13.09 11.61
CA LEU A 10 -0.04 -12.03 12.14
C LEU A 10 -0.62 -12.41 13.49
N LYS A 11 -0.98 -13.68 13.68
CA LYS A 11 -1.48 -14.16 14.97
C LYS A 11 -0.41 -14.10 16.05
N ILE A 12 0.82 -14.42 15.70
CA ILE A 12 1.94 -14.33 16.63
C ILE A 12 2.18 -12.88 17.04
N ILE A 13 2.15 -11.97 16.09
CA ILE A 13 2.29 -10.54 16.34
C ILE A 13 1.19 -10.06 17.27
N ASP A 14 -0.06 -10.47 17.04
CA ASP A 14 -1.19 -10.10 17.89
C ASP A 14 -0.99 -10.54 19.33
N ARG A 15 -0.44 -11.73 19.54
CA ARG A 15 -0.14 -12.22 20.89
C ARG A 15 0.96 -11.41 21.55
N MET A 16 1.99 -11.05 20.80
CA MET A 16 3.12 -10.28 21.32
C MET A 16 2.73 -8.86 21.67
N VAL A 17 1.90 -8.25 20.84
CA VAL A 17 1.43 -6.88 21.04
C VAL A 17 0.45 -6.79 22.20
N GLY A 18 -0.43 -7.79 22.31
CA GLY A 18 -1.45 -7.81 23.36
C GLY A 18 -2.38 -6.61 23.26
N ASP A 19 -2.48 -5.88 24.38
CA ASP A 19 -3.35 -4.71 24.48
C ASP A 19 -2.61 -3.38 24.26
N ASP A 20 -1.35 -3.42 23.78
CA ASP A 20 -0.60 -2.20 23.52
C ASP A 20 -1.18 -1.49 22.29
N ALA A 21 -2.02 -0.51 22.55
CA ALA A 21 -2.74 0.21 21.50
C ALA A 21 -1.77 0.99 20.59
N GLU A 22 -0.72 1.54 21.17
CA GLU A 22 0.27 2.32 20.42
C GLU A 22 1.04 1.43 19.43
N LEU A 23 1.53 0.30 19.93
CA LEU A 23 2.25 -0.65 19.08
C LEU A 23 1.35 -1.25 18.01
N ARG A 24 0.11 -1.57 18.37
CA ARG A 24 -0.87 -2.08 17.42
C ARG A 24 -1.16 -1.05 16.32
N ALA A 25 -1.28 0.23 16.69
CA ALA A 25 -1.49 1.30 15.72
C ALA A 25 -0.31 1.42 14.76
N MET A 26 0.92 1.27 15.24
CA MET A 26 2.10 1.29 14.38
C MET A 26 2.11 0.13 13.38
N ILE A 27 1.72 -1.05 13.82
CA ILE A 27 1.64 -2.23 12.95
C ILE A 27 0.55 -2.04 11.89
N ASP A 28 -0.61 -1.53 12.27
CA ASP A 28 -1.71 -1.28 11.35
C ASP A 28 -1.33 -0.22 10.30
N GLU A 29 -0.62 0.82 10.72
CA GLU A 29 -0.14 1.88 9.83
C GLU A 29 0.87 1.33 8.82
N GLY A 30 1.80 0.50 9.26
CA GLY A 30 2.76 -0.15 8.37
C GLY A 30 2.09 -1.06 7.36
N ARG A 31 1.04 -1.76 7.77
CA ARG A 31 0.26 -2.63 6.90
C ARG A 31 -0.47 -1.80 5.83
N ALA A 32 -1.06 -0.68 6.21
CA ALA A 32 -1.75 0.20 5.29
C ALA A 32 -0.78 0.76 4.25
N ASN A 33 0.41 1.17 4.66
CA ASN A 33 1.42 1.68 3.75
C ASN A 33 1.87 0.61 2.75
N ALA A 34 2.05 -0.62 3.21
CA ALA A 34 2.42 -1.74 2.33
C ALA A 34 1.31 -2.03 1.31
N GLU A 35 0.06 -1.94 1.72
CA GLU A 35 -1.07 -2.13 0.81
C GLU A 35 -1.12 -1.07 -0.27
N ILE A 36 -0.84 0.18 0.07
CA ILE A 36 -0.81 1.27 -0.90
C ILE A 36 0.33 1.04 -1.90
N ALA A 37 1.51 0.67 -1.42
CA ALA A 37 2.64 0.37 -2.30
C ALA A 37 2.31 -0.74 -3.28
N GLN A 38 1.68 -1.81 -2.80
CA GLN A 38 1.27 -2.93 -3.64
C GLN A 38 0.20 -2.52 -4.65
N LEU A 39 -0.74 -1.68 -4.25
CA LEU A 39 -1.78 -1.16 -5.12
C LEU A 39 -1.17 -0.42 -6.33
N ILE A 40 -0.18 0.42 -6.08
CA ILE A 40 0.51 1.16 -7.13
C ILE A 40 1.25 0.21 -8.06
N HIS A 41 1.99 -0.74 -7.50
CA HIS A 41 2.73 -1.73 -8.28
C HIS A 41 1.79 -2.54 -9.18
N ASP A 42 0.68 -3.02 -8.65
CA ASP A 42 -0.27 -3.82 -9.40
C ASP A 42 -0.92 -3.01 -10.52
N ALA A 43 -1.32 -1.77 -10.23
CA ALA A 43 -1.94 -0.92 -11.23
C ALA A 43 -0.97 -0.63 -12.39
N ARG A 44 0.29 -0.35 -12.06
CA ARG A 44 1.32 -0.10 -13.07
C ARG A 44 1.56 -1.34 -13.93
N THR A 45 1.74 -2.49 -13.30
CA THR A 45 2.04 -3.72 -14.03
C THR A 45 0.87 -4.18 -14.90
N ARG A 46 -0.37 -4.00 -14.44
CA ARG A 46 -1.55 -4.29 -15.25
C ARG A 46 -1.63 -3.39 -16.49
N ALA A 47 -1.17 -2.16 -16.37
CA ALA A 47 -1.11 -1.24 -17.50
C ALA A 47 0.05 -1.55 -18.45
N GLY A 48 0.92 -2.50 -18.10
CA GLY A 48 2.05 -2.89 -18.94
C GLY A 48 3.18 -1.88 -18.94
N LEU A 49 3.28 -1.03 -17.91
CA LEU A 49 4.27 0.03 -17.86
C LEU A 49 5.43 -0.32 -16.94
N THR A 50 6.62 0.15 -17.31
CA THR A 50 7.77 0.13 -16.40
C THR A 50 7.65 1.28 -15.40
N GLN A 51 8.44 1.23 -14.34
CA GLN A 51 8.51 2.35 -13.40
C GLN A 51 8.91 3.64 -14.08
N LYS A 52 9.85 3.56 -15.01
CA LYS A 52 10.31 4.71 -15.77
C LYS A 52 9.19 5.30 -16.63
N GLU A 53 8.43 4.44 -17.29
CA GLU A 53 7.33 4.88 -18.14
C GLU A 53 6.23 5.57 -17.33
N LEU A 54 5.86 5.00 -16.18
CA LEU A 54 4.88 5.64 -15.31
C LEU A 54 5.41 6.99 -14.80
N ALA A 55 6.70 7.04 -14.41
CA ALA A 55 7.32 8.28 -13.96
C ALA A 55 7.22 9.37 -15.03
N GLU A 56 7.49 9.03 -16.27
CA GLU A 56 7.38 9.98 -17.37
C GLU A 56 5.96 10.49 -17.55
N LEU A 57 4.96 9.61 -17.43
CA LEU A 57 3.56 10.00 -17.56
C LEU A 57 3.11 11.03 -16.52
N ILE A 58 3.60 10.90 -15.29
CA ILE A 58 3.19 11.81 -14.22
C ILE A 58 4.18 12.93 -13.95
N GLY A 59 5.26 13.01 -14.76
CA GLY A 59 6.21 14.11 -14.66
C GLY A 59 7.17 14.00 -13.49
N THR A 60 7.61 12.81 -13.15
CA THR A 60 8.58 12.58 -12.08
C THR A 60 9.68 11.62 -12.55
N GLY A 61 10.58 11.24 -11.65
CA GLY A 61 11.66 10.31 -11.97
C GLY A 61 11.36 8.89 -11.52
N GLN A 62 12.01 7.93 -12.16
CA GLN A 62 11.87 6.51 -11.81
C GLN A 62 12.13 6.23 -10.33
N PRO A 63 13.13 6.84 -9.67
CA PRO A 63 13.34 6.61 -8.23
C PRO A 63 12.13 6.96 -7.38
N THR A 64 11.33 7.94 -7.78
CA THR A 64 10.11 8.29 -7.07
C THR A 64 9.10 7.15 -7.14
N ILE A 65 8.90 6.56 -8.32
CA ILE A 65 7.98 5.43 -8.46
C ILE A 65 8.48 4.23 -7.67
N ALA A 66 9.78 3.95 -7.72
CA ALA A 66 10.38 2.86 -6.94
C ALA A 66 10.10 3.03 -5.45
N ARG A 67 10.20 4.26 -4.96
CA ARG A 67 9.93 4.57 -3.55
C ARG A 67 8.45 4.38 -3.22
N LEU A 68 7.56 4.82 -4.09
CA LEU A 68 6.11 4.67 -3.88
C LEU A 68 5.68 3.21 -3.83
N GLU A 69 6.40 2.33 -4.51
CA GLU A 69 6.12 0.90 -4.54
C GLU A 69 6.85 0.11 -3.46
N ASP A 70 7.61 0.81 -2.61
CA ASP A 70 8.32 0.19 -1.49
C ASP A 70 7.36 0.02 -0.32
N ALA A 71 7.24 -1.20 0.19
CA ALA A 71 6.33 -1.53 1.28
C ALA A 71 6.63 -0.74 2.55
N ASP A 72 7.86 -0.29 2.73
CA ASP A 72 8.29 0.44 3.92
C ASP A 72 8.11 1.96 3.79
N TYR A 73 7.70 2.44 2.62
CA TYR A 73 7.54 3.86 2.40
C TYR A 73 6.29 4.39 3.12
N GLU A 74 6.42 5.52 3.78
CA GLU A 74 5.34 6.12 4.58
C GLU A 74 4.84 7.44 4.02
N GLY A 75 5.35 7.86 2.88
CA GLY A 75 5.09 9.20 2.33
C GLY A 75 4.03 9.27 1.23
N HIS A 76 3.18 8.24 1.10
CA HIS A 76 2.12 8.28 0.09
C HIS A 76 1.15 9.43 0.37
N SER A 77 0.78 10.17 -0.68
CA SER A 77 -0.21 11.23 -0.55
C SER A 77 -1.41 10.93 -1.46
N LEU A 78 -2.56 11.46 -1.05
CA LEU A 78 -3.77 11.32 -1.85
C LEU A 78 -3.60 11.99 -3.21
N THR A 79 -2.93 13.13 -3.24
CA THR A 79 -2.64 13.83 -4.50
C THR A 79 -1.84 12.97 -5.46
N MET A 80 -0.80 12.30 -4.96
CA MET A 80 0.03 11.42 -5.80
C MET A 80 -0.76 10.22 -6.30
N LEU A 81 -1.59 9.61 -5.44
CA LEU A 81 -2.43 8.49 -5.84
C LEU A 81 -3.42 8.88 -6.94
N ARG A 82 -4.00 10.07 -6.83
CA ARG A 82 -4.91 10.58 -7.86
C ARG A 82 -4.20 10.81 -9.18
N ARG A 83 -2.97 11.31 -9.14
CA ARG A 83 -2.17 11.54 -10.35
C ARG A 83 -1.84 10.22 -11.05
N ILE A 84 -1.48 9.21 -10.27
CA ILE A 84 -1.20 7.87 -10.81
C ILE A 84 -2.46 7.29 -11.44
N ALA A 85 -3.57 7.36 -10.73
CA ALA A 85 -4.83 6.85 -11.23
C ALA A 85 -5.23 7.52 -12.54
N ALA A 86 -5.14 8.84 -12.61
CA ALA A 86 -5.46 9.59 -13.82
C ALA A 86 -4.56 9.20 -14.99
N ALA A 87 -3.26 9.04 -14.74
CA ALA A 87 -2.30 8.64 -15.77
C ALA A 87 -2.60 7.26 -16.34
N LEU A 88 -3.15 6.37 -15.52
CA LEU A 88 -3.49 5.00 -15.90
C LEU A 88 -4.94 4.85 -16.34
N HIS A 89 -5.68 5.95 -16.46
CA HIS A 89 -7.11 5.95 -16.80
C HIS A 89 -7.94 5.17 -15.79
N LEU A 90 -7.56 5.26 -14.52
CA LEU A 90 -8.27 4.64 -13.41
C LEU A 90 -8.86 5.70 -12.50
N ARG A 91 -9.86 5.31 -11.72
CA ARG A 91 -10.45 6.16 -10.70
C ARG A 91 -10.06 5.63 -9.33
N LEU A 92 -9.58 6.51 -8.46
CA LEU A 92 -9.28 6.16 -7.09
C LEU A 92 -10.58 6.05 -6.30
N GLU A 93 -10.77 4.91 -5.66
CA GLU A 93 -11.92 4.67 -4.78
C GLU A 93 -11.39 4.33 -3.39
N MET A 94 -11.98 4.93 -2.37
CA MET A 94 -11.60 4.70 -0.98
C MET A 94 -12.84 4.41 -0.16
N ARG A 95 -12.70 3.49 0.78
CA ARG A 95 -13.80 3.13 1.67
C ARG A 95 -13.33 3.04 3.10
N LEU A 96 -14.16 3.51 4.01
CA LEU A 96 -13.95 3.35 5.44
C LEU A 96 -14.91 2.26 5.89
N ILE A 97 -14.35 1.17 6.37
CA ILE A 97 -15.10 -0.02 6.76
C ILE A 97 -15.13 -0.10 8.28
N PRO A 98 -16.30 -0.37 8.90
CA PRO A 98 -16.35 -0.54 10.34
C PRO A 98 -15.40 -1.61 10.83
N ASP A 99 -14.64 -1.29 11.86
CA ASP A 99 -13.61 -2.18 12.39
C ASP A 99 -14.19 -3.50 12.93
N GLN A 100 -15.41 -3.47 13.39
CA GLN A 100 -16.10 -4.66 13.92
C GLN A 100 -16.28 -5.75 12.88
N GLU A 101 -16.38 -5.39 11.62
CA GLU A 101 -16.53 -6.37 10.55
C GLU A 101 -15.22 -7.07 10.24
N ALA A 102 -14.12 -6.46 10.64
CA ALA A 102 -12.81 -7.07 10.51
C ALA A 102 -12.58 -8.11 11.61
N ALA A 103 -13.37 -8.07 12.66
CA ALA A 103 -13.27 -9.02 13.77
C ALA A 103 -14.03 -10.34 13.45
#